data_156f24fcd8f75228c3ffd196d4c45fa8
#
_entry.id   156f24fcd8f75228c3ffd196d4c45fa8
#
_cell.length_a   1.000
_cell.length_b   1.000
_cell.length_c   1.000
_cell.angle_alpha   90.00
_cell.angle_beta   90.00
_cell.angle_gamma   90.00
#
_symmetry.space_group_name_H-M   'P 1'
#
loop_
_entity.id
_entity.type
_entity.pdbx_description
1 polymer ?
#
loop_
_entity_poly.entity_id
_entity_poly.type
_entity_poly.pdbx_seq_one_letter_code
_entity_poly.pdbx_strand_id
1 'polypeptide(L)'
;MKIKRCRNCNRRNLTKVFSLGKISYTGKFPKKDKKIKKAPLSIVMCKDCGLVQLENKFNLKYLYGPDYGYRSGINESMVNHLKNVVKKVKQRVKLKKNQLVLDIASNDATLLKFYPKNIITFGIDPLVKKYIKSYKSINFKVSNFFSKSLIRKKTKKKFKIITALSVFYDLEKPNKFLKEVQNILHKDGIFVLEFADLDSILKNKMFDTICHEHLEYYSTKVLVDMCKSNKLKIIDIIENEINGASKQFYISHENSNFKINKNQVQKVLKREKKNKINSKIKLIKFFSTINK
;
A
#
# COMPACT_ATOMS: atom_id res chain seq x y z
N MET A 1 -18.12 6.18 11.22
CA MET A 1 -17.80 6.12 12.66
C MET A 1 -16.38 6.63 12.87
N LYS A 2 -16.14 7.51 13.87
CA LYS A 2 -14.77 8.01 14.16
C LYS A 2 -13.92 6.94 14.83
N ILE A 3 -12.62 6.95 14.54
CA ILE A 3 -11.65 6.12 15.25
C ILE A 3 -11.38 6.71 16.64
N LYS A 4 -11.24 5.84 17.63
CA LYS A 4 -10.86 6.23 18.99
C LYS A 4 -9.37 5.98 19.28
N ARG A 5 -8.68 5.24 18.41
CA ARG A 5 -7.29 4.81 18.56
C ARG A 5 -6.56 4.85 17.23
N CYS A 6 -5.27 5.10 17.28
CA CYS A 6 -4.39 5.07 16.11
C CYS A 6 -4.34 3.67 15.48
N ARG A 7 -4.47 3.59 14.14
CA ARG A 7 -4.41 2.31 13.40
C ARG A 7 -3.04 1.63 13.49
N ASN A 8 -1.98 2.41 13.75
CA ASN A 8 -0.63 1.85 13.94
C ASN A 8 -0.38 1.45 15.40
N CYS A 9 -0.25 2.40 16.32
CA CYS A 9 0.23 2.14 17.69
C CYS A 9 -0.89 1.86 18.70
N ASN A 10 -2.15 1.89 18.29
CA ASN A 10 -3.34 1.65 19.11
C ASN A 10 -3.54 2.64 20.29
N ARG A 11 -2.73 3.71 20.39
CA ARG A 11 -2.88 4.75 21.41
C ARG A 11 -4.00 5.73 21.07
N ARG A 12 -4.49 6.50 22.07
CA ARG A 12 -5.63 7.42 21.92
C ARG A 12 -5.23 8.86 21.59
N ASN A 13 -3.94 9.17 21.56
CA ASN A 13 -3.40 10.52 21.43
C ASN A 13 -3.49 11.03 19.98
N LEU A 14 -4.73 11.22 19.49
CA LEU A 14 -5.02 11.72 18.15
C LEU A 14 -5.29 13.23 18.19
N THR A 15 -4.67 13.98 17.30
CA THR A 15 -4.92 15.42 17.13
C THR A 15 -5.47 15.70 15.73
N LYS A 16 -6.52 16.51 15.66
CA LYS A 16 -7.10 16.93 14.37
C LYS A 16 -6.11 17.83 13.61
N VAL A 17 -5.99 17.58 12.32
CA VAL A 17 -5.13 18.33 11.41
C VAL A 17 -5.97 19.14 10.42
N PHE A 18 -6.98 18.48 9.80
CA PHE A 18 -7.76 19.08 8.72
C PHE A 18 -9.12 18.40 8.57
N SER A 19 -10.08 19.10 7.93
CA SER A 19 -11.38 18.54 7.57
C SER A 19 -11.97 19.27 6.36
N LEU A 20 -12.45 18.50 5.38
CA LEU A 20 -13.27 18.97 4.27
C LEU A 20 -14.78 18.89 4.58
N GLY A 21 -15.16 18.58 5.82
CA GLY A 21 -16.56 18.35 6.15
C GLY A 21 -17.11 17.06 5.53
N LYS A 22 -18.38 17.08 5.13
CA LYS A 22 -19.04 15.96 4.43
C LYS A 22 -19.00 16.18 2.94
N ILE A 23 -18.25 15.35 2.21
CA ILE A 23 -18.19 15.34 0.73
C ILE A 23 -18.70 14.01 0.18
N SER A 24 -19.02 13.94 -1.09
CA SER A 24 -19.38 12.69 -1.76
C SER A 24 -18.23 11.68 -1.69
N TYR A 25 -18.57 10.39 -1.59
CA TYR A 25 -17.54 9.34 -1.62
C TYR A 25 -16.69 9.42 -2.89
N THR A 26 -15.38 9.53 -2.72
CA THR A 26 -14.43 9.84 -3.79
C THR A 26 -14.25 8.73 -4.81
N GLY A 27 -14.26 7.45 -4.40
CA GLY A 27 -14.08 6.29 -5.30
C GLY A 27 -15.36 5.78 -5.97
N LYS A 28 -16.42 6.60 -6.06
CA LYS A 28 -17.68 6.20 -6.69
C LYS A 28 -17.91 6.94 -8.00
N PHE A 29 -17.99 6.17 -9.09
CA PHE A 29 -18.24 6.66 -10.44
C PHE A 29 -19.55 6.07 -10.96
N PRO A 30 -20.71 6.69 -10.65
CA PRO A 30 -22.02 6.17 -11.07
C PRO A 30 -22.18 6.29 -12.59
N LYS A 31 -22.77 5.28 -13.22
CA LYS A 31 -23.07 5.25 -14.67
C LYS A 31 -24.25 6.17 -15.07
N LYS A 32 -25.05 6.64 -14.13
CA LYS A 32 -26.21 7.52 -14.31
C LYS A 32 -26.21 8.55 -13.18
N ASP A 33 -27.00 9.59 -13.30
CA ASP A 33 -27.19 10.62 -12.26
C ASP A 33 -27.78 10.03 -10.98
N LYS A 34 -26.96 9.28 -10.26
CA LYS A 34 -27.28 8.75 -8.94
C LYS A 34 -26.65 9.59 -7.87
N LYS A 35 -27.43 10.01 -6.89
CA LYS A 35 -26.95 10.75 -5.72
C LYS A 35 -25.94 9.89 -4.94
N ILE A 36 -24.69 10.32 -4.90
CA ILE A 36 -23.63 9.65 -4.15
C ILE A 36 -23.77 10.02 -2.67
N LYS A 37 -23.69 9.04 -1.77
CA LYS A 37 -23.64 9.26 -0.32
C LYS A 37 -22.49 10.21 0.03
N LYS A 38 -22.75 11.15 0.95
CA LYS A 38 -21.73 12.03 1.53
C LYS A 38 -21.20 11.41 2.83
N ALA A 39 -19.89 11.55 3.05
CA ALA A 39 -19.22 11.10 4.28
C ALA A 39 -18.18 12.15 4.73
N PRO A 40 -17.86 12.22 6.03
CA PRO A 40 -16.85 13.16 6.50
C PRO A 40 -15.46 12.74 6.01
N LEU A 41 -14.69 13.71 5.51
CA LEU A 41 -13.29 13.55 5.17
C LEU A 41 -12.44 14.43 6.09
N SER A 42 -11.95 13.84 7.16
CA SER A 42 -11.15 14.52 8.20
C SER A 42 -9.88 13.75 8.49
N ILE A 43 -8.79 14.48 8.69
CA ILE A 43 -7.45 13.94 8.96
C ILE A 43 -7.05 14.22 10.39
N VAL A 44 -6.50 13.20 11.03
CA VAL A 44 -5.88 13.27 12.35
C VAL A 44 -4.44 12.76 12.27
N MET A 45 -3.60 13.25 13.17
CA MET A 45 -2.25 12.75 13.38
C MET A 45 -2.13 12.12 14.78
N CYS A 46 -1.50 10.99 14.87
CA CYS A 46 -1.13 10.40 16.15
C CYS A 46 0.12 11.11 16.69
N LYS A 47 0.04 11.70 17.89
CA LYS A 47 1.18 12.38 18.54
C LYS A 47 2.26 11.39 19.01
N ASP A 48 1.90 10.13 19.27
CA ASP A 48 2.85 9.13 19.79
C ASP A 48 3.71 8.50 18.69
N CYS A 49 3.14 8.17 17.52
CA CYS A 49 3.88 7.48 16.45
C CYS A 49 4.01 8.27 15.16
N GLY A 50 3.39 9.45 15.07
CA GLY A 50 3.46 10.32 13.89
C GLY A 50 2.59 9.88 12.69
N LEU A 51 1.81 8.80 12.79
CA LEU A 51 0.94 8.39 11.69
C LEU A 51 -0.15 9.43 11.42
N VAL A 52 -0.21 9.90 10.18
CA VAL A 52 -1.29 10.73 9.64
C VAL A 52 -2.33 9.80 9.03
N GLN A 53 -3.63 9.99 9.37
CA GLN A 53 -4.68 9.05 9.00
C GLN A 53 -6.06 9.71 8.97
N LEU A 54 -7.01 9.11 8.26
CA LEU A 54 -8.41 9.54 8.31
C LEU A 54 -9.01 9.30 9.70
N GLU A 55 -9.76 10.28 10.18
CA GLU A 55 -10.49 10.22 11.46
C GLU A 55 -11.62 9.19 11.44
N ASN A 56 -12.08 8.79 10.26
CA ASN A 56 -13.27 7.95 10.10
C ASN A 56 -12.94 6.57 9.53
N LYS A 57 -13.79 5.61 9.85
CA LYS A 57 -13.83 4.28 9.23
C LYS A 57 -14.86 4.28 8.11
N PHE A 58 -14.51 3.60 7.01
CA PHE A 58 -15.38 3.44 5.85
C PHE A 58 -15.57 1.96 5.51
N ASN A 59 -16.65 1.64 4.80
CA ASN A 59 -16.89 0.27 4.36
C ASN A 59 -16.10 -0.01 3.09
N LEU A 60 -14.98 -0.71 3.20
CA LEU A 60 -14.11 -1.06 2.08
C LEU A 60 -14.83 -1.89 1.00
N LYS A 61 -15.78 -2.76 1.38
CA LYS A 61 -16.58 -3.51 0.40
C LYS A 61 -17.46 -2.59 -0.44
N TYR A 62 -17.90 -1.46 0.12
CA TYR A 62 -18.64 -0.45 -0.63
C TYR A 62 -17.72 0.33 -1.57
N LEU A 63 -16.50 0.65 -1.17
CA LEU A 63 -15.52 1.39 -1.97
C LEU A 63 -14.92 0.52 -3.08
N TYR A 64 -14.48 -0.69 -2.76
CA TYR A 64 -13.86 -1.65 -3.70
C TYR A 64 -14.87 -2.71 -4.22
N GLY A 65 -16.11 -2.31 -4.43
CA GLY A 65 -17.18 -3.19 -4.96
C GLY A 65 -17.13 -3.36 -6.49
N PRO A 66 -18.17 -3.97 -7.08
CA PRO A 66 -18.26 -4.21 -8.53
C PRO A 66 -18.09 -2.97 -9.40
N ASP A 67 -18.51 -1.79 -8.88
CA ASP A 67 -18.42 -0.50 -9.57
C ASP A 67 -17.04 0.17 -9.48
N TYR A 68 -16.07 -0.44 -8.80
CA TYR A 68 -14.71 0.06 -8.76
C TYR A 68 -14.10 0.08 -10.17
N GLY A 69 -13.69 1.28 -10.62
CA GLY A 69 -13.36 1.53 -12.03
C GLY A 69 -11.89 1.31 -12.39
N TYR A 70 -10.98 1.30 -11.42
CA TYR A 70 -9.55 1.20 -11.71
C TYR A 70 -9.15 -0.18 -12.23
N ARG A 71 -8.33 -0.18 -13.30
CA ARG A 71 -7.76 -1.38 -13.89
C ARG A 71 -6.32 -1.13 -14.35
N SER A 72 -5.39 -1.87 -13.78
CA SER A 72 -3.93 -1.67 -13.99
C SER A 72 -3.49 -1.88 -15.45
N GLY A 73 -4.09 -2.82 -16.15
CA GLY A 73 -3.70 -3.19 -17.52
C GLY A 73 -4.24 -2.28 -18.63
N ILE A 74 -4.95 -1.20 -18.32
CA ILE A 74 -5.47 -0.28 -19.34
C ILE A 74 -4.44 0.81 -19.66
N ASN A 75 -3.73 1.30 -18.66
CA ASN A 75 -2.78 2.39 -18.81
C ASN A 75 -1.38 1.85 -19.11
N GLU A 76 -0.82 2.20 -20.25
CA GLU A 76 0.48 1.72 -20.71
C GLU A 76 1.61 2.10 -19.74
N SER A 77 1.59 3.31 -19.20
CA SER A 77 2.61 3.75 -18.24
C SER A 77 2.59 2.87 -16.98
N MET A 78 1.40 2.47 -16.50
CA MET A 78 1.27 1.55 -15.38
C MET A 78 1.73 0.14 -15.75
N VAL A 79 1.40 -0.37 -16.93
CA VAL A 79 1.88 -1.68 -17.42
C VAL A 79 3.41 -1.72 -17.46
N ASN A 80 4.04 -0.69 -18.01
CA ASN A 80 5.49 -0.55 -18.07
C ASN A 80 6.12 -0.45 -16.68
N HIS A 81 5.49 0.29 -15.77
CA HIS A 81 5.90 0.36 -14.36
C HIS A 81 5.87 -1.02 -13.69
N LEU A 82 4.77 -1.76 -13.78
CA LEU A 82 4.63 -3.09 -13.20
C LEU A 82 5.67 -4.08 -13.76
N LYS A 83 5.96 -4.01 -15.07
CA LYS A 83 7.04 -4.77 -15.69
C LYS A 83 8.40 -4.43 -15.06
N ASN A 84 8.67 -3.15 -14.85
CA ASN A 84 9.91 -2.68 -14.20
C ASN A 84 10.00 -3.10 -12.74
N VAL A 85 8.90 -3.11 -11.98
CA VAL A 85 8.85 -3.64 -10.60
C VAL A 85 9.31 -5.10 -10.58
N VAL A 86 8.74 -5.94 -11.45
CA VAL A 86 9.13 -7.35 -11.55
C VAL A 86 10.58 -7.49 -11.97
N LYS A 87 11.06 -6.71 -12.95
CA LYS A 87 12.47 -6.70 -13.36
C LYS A 87 13.40 -6.38 -12.19
N LYS A 88 13.13 -5.30 -11.46
CA LYS A 88 13.96 -4.83 -10.34
C LYS A 88 13.97 -5.81 -9.16
N VAL A 89 12.84 -6.41 -8.79
CA VAL A 89 12.81 -7.38 -7.68
C VAL A 89 13.50 -8.69 -8.07
N LYS A 90 13.40 -9.13 -9.33
CA LYS A 90 14.13 -10.31 -9.83
C LYS A 90 15.66 -10.12 -9.83
N GLN A 91 16.16 -8.92 -10.01
CA GLN A 91 17.59 -8.61 -9.86
C GLN A 91 18.09 -8.79 -8.43
N ARG A 92 17.22 -8.58 -7.41
CA ARG A 92 17.52 -8.73 -5.99
C ARG A 92 17.33 -10.16 -5.48
N VAL A 93 16.43 -10.91 -6.12
CA VAL A 93 16.07 -12.27 -5.72
C VAL A 93 16.12 -13.18 -6.93
N LYS A 94 17.13 -14.07 -6.95
CA LYS A 94 17.19 -15.13 -7.98
C LYS A 94 16.06 -16.14 -7.75
N LEU A 95 15.09 -16.16 -8.65
CA LEU A 95 14.00 -17.12 -8.62
C LEU A 95 14.43 -18.44 -9.25
N LYS A 96 14.13 -19.55 -8.56
CA LYS A 96 14.30 -20.94 -9.06
C LYS A 96 12.94 -21.48 -9.55
N LYS A 97 12.97 -22.49 -10.42
CA LYS A 97 11.76 -23.21 -10.89
C LYS A 97 10.87 -23.60 -9.70
N ASN A 98 9.57 -23.48 -9.86
CA ASN A 98 8.54 -23.82 -8.88
C ASN A 98 8.57 -22.97 -7.57
N GLN A 99 9.33 -21.89 -7.51
CA GLN A 99 9.20 -20.92 -6.41
C GLN A 99 7.94 -20.10 -6.57
N LEU A 100 7.42 -19.62 -5.45
CA LEU A 100 6.13 -18.93 -5.37
C LEU A 100 6.31 -17.42 -5.30
N VAL A 101 5.48 -16.72 -6.06
CA VAL A 101 5.31 -15.26 -5.97
C VAL A 101 3.85 -14.94 -5.70
N LEU A 102 3.60 -13.92 -4.90
CA LEU A 102 2.25 -13.46 -4.54
C LEU A 102 2.12 -11.97 -4.86
N ASP A 103 1.03 -11.62 -5.51
CA ASP A 103 0.61 -10.22 -5.67
C ASP A 103 -0.68 -9.99 -4.88
N ILE A 104 -0.61 -9.10 -3.89
CA ILE A 104 -1.72 -8.70 -3.02
C ILE A 104 -2.37 -7.46 -3.60
N ALA A 105 -3.70 -7.45 -3.72
CA ALA A 105 -4.47 -6.49 -4.50
C ALA A 105 -4.04 -6.51 -5.98
N SER A 106 -4.00 -7.71 -6.54
CA SER A 106 -3.45 -8.00 -7.87
C SER A 106 -4.31 -7.48 -9.03
N ASN A 107 -5.42 -6.82 -8.76
CA ASN A 107 -6.34 -6.16 -9.69
C ASN A 107 -6.69 -7.08 -10.87
N ASP A 108 -6.19 -6.84 -12.07
CA ASP A 108 -6.38 -7.67 -13.26
C ASP A 108 -5.19 -8.60 -13.57
N ALA A 109 -4.33 -8.86 -12.60
CA ALA A 109 -3.15 -9.71 -12.68
C ALA A 109 -2.06 -9.27 -13.66
N THR A 110 -2.04 -8.01 -14.09
CA THR A 110 -1.06 -7.50 -15.05
C THR A 110 0.38 -7.69 -14.56
N LEU A 111 0.67 -7.40 -13.29
CA LEU A 111 2.01 -7.62 -12.70
C LEU A 111 2.45 -9.08 -12.80
N LEU A 112 1.57 -10.01 -12.46
CA LEU A 112 1.90 -11.44 -12.39
C LEU A 112 2.25 -12.05 -13.75
N LYS A 113 1.78 -11.47 -14.86
CA LYS A 113 2.07 -11.92 -16.23
C LYS A 113 3.54 -11.70 -16.62
N PHE A 114 4.28 -10.84 -15.92
CA PHE A 114 5.70 -10.58 -16.19
C PHE A 114 6.65 -11.59 -15.52
N TYR A 115 6.14 -12.53 -14.74
CA TYR A 115 6.95 -13.63 -14.23
C TYR A 115 7.09 -14.76 -15.28
N PRO A 116 8.24 -15.46 -15.30
CA PRO A 116 8.44 -16.61 -16.16
C PRO A 116 7.44 -17.75 -15.89
N LYS A 117 7.10 -18.53 -16.92
CA LYS A 117 6.12 -19.65 -16.83
C LYS A 117 6.50 -20.73 -15.81
N ASN A 118 7.79 -20.88 -15.49
CA ASN A 118 8.29 -21.84 -14.50
C ASN A 118 8.17 -21.37 -13.04
N ILE A 119 7.60 -20.17 -12.80
CA ILE A 119 7.33 -19.61 -11.47
C ILE A 119 5.85 -19.78 -11.15
N ILE A 120 5.56 -20.18 -9.92
CA ILE A 120 4.18 -20.36 -9.45
C ILE A 120 3.62 -19.02 -8.97
N THR A 121 2.61 -18.51 -9.66
CA THR A 121 2.02 -17.20 -9.44
C THR A 121 0.73 -17.28 -8.64
N PHE A 122 0.59 -16.41 -7.63
CA PHE A 122 -0.62 -16.24 -6.83
C PHE A 122 -1.12 -14.81 -6.93
N GLY A 123 -2.41 -14.64 -7.25
CA GLY A 123 -3.09 -13.36 -7.20
C GLY A 123 -4.23 -13.39 -6.19
N ILE A 124 -4.32 -12.37 -5.33
CA ILE A 124 -5.46 -12.17 -4.43
C ILE A 124 -5.99 -10.75 -4.54
N ASP A 125 -7.27 -10.64 -4.90
CA ASP A 125 -7.98 -9.37 -5.07
C ASP A 125 -9.50 -9.62 -5.01
N PRO A 126 -10.32 -8.75 -4.40
CA PRO A 126 -11.78 -8.87 -4.45
C PRO A 126 -12.35 -8.84 -5.88
N LEU A 127 -11.64 -8.24 -6.84
CA LEU A 127 -12.06 -8.09 -8.23
C LEU A 127 -11.66 -9.27 -9.14
N VAL A 128 -11.04 -10.33 -8.64
CA VAL A 128 -10.63 -11.50 -9.45
C VAL A 128 -11.79 -12.03 -10.31
N LYS A 129 -12.99 -12.13 -9.75
CA LYS A 129 -14.17 -12.59 -10.52
C LYS A 129 -14.52 -11.66 -11.68
N LYS A 130 -14.41 -10.34 -11.48
CA LYS A 130 -14.64 -9.31 -12.50
C LYS A 130 -13.65 -9.42 -13.66
N TYR A 131 -12.39 -9.73 -13.36
CA TYR A 131 -11.29 -9.82 -14.34
C TYR A 131 -10.82 -11.25 -14.61
N ILE A 132 -11.67 -12.25 -14.40
CA ILE A 132 -11.28 -13.68 -14.45
C ILE A 132 -10.58 -14.09 -15.76
N LYS A 133 -10.95 -13.48 -16.88
CA LYS A 133 -10.30 -13.71 -18.19
C LYS A 133 -8.81 -13.30 -18.16
N SER A 134 -8.45 -12.25 -17.41
CA SER A 134 -7.07 -11.77 -17.27
C SER A 134 -6.21 -12.70 -16.42
N TYR A 135 -6.82 -13.57 -15.61
CA TYR A 135 -6.14 -14.53 -14.74
C TYR A 135 -5.91 -15.92 -15.37
N LYS A 136 -6.15 -16.10 -16.69
CA LYS A 136 -5.98 -17.42 -17.36
C LYS A 136 -4.60 -18.03 -17.12
N SER A 137 -3.53 -17.23 -17.20
CA SER A 137 -2.14 -17.69 -17.03
C SER A 137 -1.66 -17.74 -15.58
N ILE A 138 -2.49 -17.35 -14.60
CA ILE A 138 -2.12 -17.31 -13.18
C ILE A 138 -2.49 -18.63 -12.50
N ASN A 139 -1.52 -19.27 -11.83
CA ASN A 139 -1.68 -20.58 -11.22
C ASN A 139 -2.76 -20.59 -10.14
N PHE A 140 -2.71 -19.64 -9.21
CA PHE A 140 -3.67 -19.54 -8.10
C PHE A 140 -4.27 -18.15 -8.03
N LYS A 141 -5.59 -18.10 -7.92
CA LYS A 141 -6.39 -16.87 -7.86
C LYS A 141 -7.38 -16.96 -6.73
N VAL A 142 -7.45 -15.89 -5.91
CA VAL A 142 -8.34 -15.81 -4.75
C VAL A 142 -9.16 -14.53 -4.84
N SER A 143 -10.48 -14.66 -5.01
CA SER A 143 -11.39 -13.51 -5.09
C SER A 143 -11.81 -13.08 -3.69
N ASN A 144 -10.94 -12.36 -3.01
CA ASN A 144 -11.18 -11.82 -1.65
C ASN A 144 -10.12 -10.78 -1.28
N PHE A 145 -10.36 -10.04 -0.19
CA PHE A 145 -9.32 -9.28 0.48
C PHE A 145 -8.25 -10.23 1.05
N PHE A 146 -7.01 -9.74 1.11
CA PHE A 146 -5.90 -10.54 1.61
C PHE A 146 -6.10 -10.98 3.06
N SER A 147 -5.86 -12.26 3.30
CA SER A 147 -5.59 -12.82 4.63
C SER A 147 -4.66 -14.03 4.51
N LYS A 148 -3.78 -14.20 5.49
CA LYS A 148 -2.91 -15.38 5.58
C LYS A 148 -3.69 -16.70 5.53
N SER A 149 -4.84 -16.76 6.17
CA SER A 149 -5.66 -17.99 6.22
C SER A 149 -6.13 -18.43 4.84
N LEU A 150 -6.56 -17.50 3.98
CA LEU A 150 -6.98 -17.81 2.61
C LEU A 150 -5.81 -18.33 1.76
N ILE A 151 -4.62 -17.71 1.90
CA ILE A 151 -3.42 -18.18 1.21
C ILE A 151 -3.01 -19.58 1.70
N ARG A 152 -3.07 -19.83 3.01
CA ARG A 152 -2.70 -21.11 3.63
C ARG A 152 -3.63 -22.28 3.26
N LYS A 153 -4.86 -22.00 2.86
CA LYS A 153 -5.76 -23.01 2.26
C LYS A 153 -5.27 -23.52 0.91
N LYS A 154 -4.44 -22.73 0.19
CA LYS A 154 -3.92 -23.09 -1.14
C LYS A 154 -2.49 -23.63 -1.11
N THR A 155 -1.66 -23.17 -0.17
CA THR A 155 -0.26 -23.62 -0.05
C THR A 155 0.29 -23.45 1.36
N LYS A 156 1.13 -24.40 1.78
CA LYS A 156 1.94 -24.28 3.01
C LYS A 156 3.33 -23.68 2.72
N LYS A 157 3.76 -23.64 1.46
CA LYS A 157 5.05 -23.06 1.05
C LYS A 157 5.10 -21.57 1.30
N LYS A 158 6.31 -21.02 1.41
CA LYS A 158 6.58 -19.58 1.59
C LYS A 158 6.81 -18.92 0.23
N PHE A 159 6.47 -17.63 0.13
CA PHE A 159 6.64 -16.85 -1.08
C PHE A 159 8.03 -16.23 -1.14
N LYS A 160 8.71 -16.37 -2.27
CA LYS A 160 10.02 -15.78 -2.50
C LYS A 160 9.92 -14.28 -2.79
N ILE A 161 8.84 -13.88 -3.45
CA ILE A 161 8.50 -12.49 -3.67
C ILE A 161 7.02 -12.30 -3.30
N ILE A 162 6.74 -11.22 -2.57
CA ILE A 162 5.38 -10.71 -2.32
C ILE A 162 5.36 -9.28 -2.81
N THR A 163 4.32 -8.88 -3.53
CA THR A 163 4.07 -7.49 -3.93
C THR A 163 2.75 -7.00 -3.35
N ALA A 164 2.69 -5.75 -2.97
CA ALA A 164 1.47 -5.02 -2.59
C ALA A 164 1.65 -3.56 -3.01
N LEU A 165 1.11 -3.21 -4.17
CA LEU A 165 1.29 -1.89 -4.76
C LEU A 165 -0.01 -1.10 -4.65
N SER A 166 0.06 0.13 -4.16
CA SER A 166 -1.07 1.06 -4.01
C SER A 166 -2.26 0.47 -3.24
N VAL A 167 -1.99 -0.20 -2.10
CA VAL A 167 -3.02 -0.84 -1.27
C VAL A 167 -2.78 -0.69 0.23
N PHE A 168 -1.54 -0.42 0.65
CA PHE A 168 -1.20 -0.43 2.09
C PHE A 168 -1.86 0.70 2.87
N TYR A 169 -2.09 1.83 2.23
CA TYR A 169 -2.77 2.98 2.81
C TYR A 169 -4.30 2.80 2.98
N ASP A 170 -4.87 1.69 2.48
CA ASP A 170 -6.31 1.39 2.56
C ASP A 170 -6.67 0.47 3.73
N LEU A 171 -5.69 0.06 4.53
CA LEU A 171 -5.85 -1.03 5.48
C LEU A 171 -6.31 -0.54 6.86
N GLU A 172 -7.44 -1.01 7.37
CA GLU A 172 -7.85 -0.71 8.76
C GLU A 172 -6.91 -1.29 9.84
N LYS A 173 -6.13 -2.33 9.51
CA LYS A 173 -5.26 -3.05 10.44
C LYS A 173 -3.89 -3.32 9.81
N PRO A 174 -3.08 -2.27 9.53
CA PRO A 174 -1.83 -2.40 8.78
C PRO A 174 -0.77 -3.28 9.48
N ASN A 175 -0.69 -3.26 10.81
CA ASN A 175 0.23 -4.13 11.54
C ASN A 175 -0.16 -5.63 11.44
N LYS A 176 -1.48 -5.94 11.42
CA LYS A 176 -1.94 -7.31 11.16
C LYS A 176 -1.50 -7.77 9.77
N PHE A 177 -1.64 -6.89 8.77
CA PHE A 177 -1.21 -7.17 7.40
C PHE A 177 0.29 -7.46 7.34
N LEU A 178 1.15 -6.59 7.92
CA LEU A 178 2.60 -6.81 7.95
C LEU A 178 2.97 -8.13 8.66
N LYS A 179 2.34 -8.45 9.79
CA LYS A 179 2.53 -9.72 10.49
C LYS A 179 2.11 -10.91 9.64
N GLU A 180 1.02 -10.84 8.90
CA GLU A 180 0.56 -11.90 8.01
C GLU A 180 1.50 -12.08 6.81
N VAL A 181 1.98 -10.99 6.21
CA VAL A 181 3.01 -11.00 5.15
C VAL A 181 4.31 -11.63 5.67
N GLN A 182 4.80 -11.19 6.82
CA GLN A 182 6.00 -11.74 7.46
C GLN A 182 5.87 -13.26 7.65
N ASN A 183 4.71 -13.75 8.06
CA ASN A 183 4.45 -15.17 8.29
C ASN A 183 4.47 -16.02 7.01
N ILE A 184 4.19 -15.47 5.84
CA ILE A 184 4.16 -16.21 4.57
C ILE A 184 5.36 -15.90 3.67
N LEU A 185 6.14 -14.88 3.98
CA LEU A 185 7.37 -14.55 3.26
C LEU A 185 8.45 -15.60 3.54
N HIS A 186 9.19 -16.02 2.51
CA HIS A 186 10.35 -16.92 2.64
C HIS A 186 11.46 -16.20 3.43
N LYS A 187 12.28 -16.94 4.20
CA LYS A 187 13.39 -16.36 4.99
C LYS A 187 14.32 -15.45 4.16
N ASP A 188 14.61 -15.86 2.93
CA ASP A 188 15.39 -15.10 1.94
C ASP A 188 14.47 -14.52 0.86
N GLY A 189 13.27 -14.09 1.22
CA GLY A 189 12.29 -13.46 0.34
C GLY A 189 12.30 -11.96 0.47
N ILE A 190 11.72 -11.30 -0.55
CA ILE A 190 11.50 -9.85 -0.55
C ILE A 190 10.00 -9.56 -0.66
N PHE A 191 9.54 -8.67 0.19
CA PHE A 191 8.25 -8.01 0.08
C PHE A 191 8.44 -6.62 -0.52
N VAL A 192 7.82 -6.36 -1.66
CA VAL A 192 7.80 -5.05 -2.32
C VAL A 192 6.50 -4.35 -1.97
N LEU A 193 6.62 -3.23 -1.32
CA LEU A 193 5.51 -2.36 -0.93
C LEU A 193 5.67 -1.02 -1.63
N GLU A 194 4.63 -0.53 -2.32
CA GLU A 194 4.69 0.75 -3.02
C GLU A 194 3.43 1.57 -2.79
N PHE A 195 3.61 2.86 -2.52
CA PHE A 195 2.51 3.82 -2.39
C PHE A 195 3.01 5.27 -2.41
N ALA A 196 2.07 6.21 -2.65
CA ALA A 196 2.29 7.64 -2.45
C ALA A 196 2.45 7.92 -0.94
N ASP A 197 3.67 8.19 -0.51
CA ASP A 197 3.97 8.45 0.90
C ASP A 197 3.77 9.92 1.29
N LEU A 198 3.72 10.20 2.58
CA LEU A 198 3.44 11.54 3.10
C LEU A 198 4.45 12.61 2.60
N ASP A 199 5.75 12.28 2.47
CA ASP A 199 6.76 13.22 1.96
C ASP A 199 6.49 13.59 0.50
N SER A 200 6.16 12.60 -0.33
CA SER A 200 5.78 12.78 -1.74
C SER A 200 4.51 13.62 -1.90
N ILE A 201 3.48 13.32 -1.09
CA ILE A 201 2.21 14.05 -1.07
C ILE A 201 2.44 15.53 -0.74
N LEU A 202 3.20 15.82 0.31
CA LEU A 202 3.48 17.19 0.73
C LEU A 202 4.35 17.95 -0.26
N LYS A 203 5.36 17.29 -0.83
CA LYS A 203 6.29 17.88 -1.80
C LYS A 203 5.59 18.25 -3.11
N ASN A 204 4.77 17.34 -3.64
CA ASN A 204 4.17 17.48 -4.95
C ASN A 204 2.73 18.02 -4.90
N LYS A 205 2.25 18.45 -3.73
CA LYS A 205 0.89 18.98 -3.52
C LYS A 205 -0.21 18.04 -4.03
N MET A 206 -0.09 16.74 -3.75
CA MET A 206 -0.99 15.69 -4.24
C MET A 206 -2.28 15.67 -3.41
N PHE A 207 -3.12 16.69 -3.55
CA PHE A 207 -4.36 16.82 -2.78
C PHE A 207 -5.40 15.76 -3.13
N ASP A 208 -5.42 15.29 -4.37
CA ASP A 208 -6.25 14.20 -4.90
C ASP A 208 -6.02 12.86 -4.20
N THR A 209 -4.85 12.68 -3.60
CA THR A 209 -4.53 11.51 -2.77
C THR A 209 -5.36 11.48 -1.48
N ILE A 210 -5.94 12.62 -1.07
CA ILE A 210 -6.76 12.72 0.14
C ILE A 210 -8.20 12.34 -0.18
N CYS A 211 -8.52 11.07 -0.01
CA CYS A 211 -9.78 10.47 -0.41
C CYS A 211 -10.28 9.46 0.65
N HIS A 212 -11.52 9.00 0.54
CA HIS A 212 -12.13 8.10 1.52
C HIS A 212 -11.52 6.70 1.52
N GLU A 213 -10.87 6.31 0.42
CA GLU A 213 -10.21 5.03 0.24
C GLU A 213 -8.88 4.96 1.01
N HIS A 214 -8.14 6.08 1.04
CA HIS A 214 -6.80 6.13 1.62
C HIS A 214 -6.89 6.45 3.12
N LEU A 215 -6.88 5.43 3.96
CA LEU A 215 -7.05 5.55 5.41
C LEU A 215 -5.81 6.09 6.12
N GLU A 216 -4.61 5.91 5.56
CA GLU A 216 -3.34 6.30 6.17
C GLU A 216 -2.38 6.96 5.18
N TYR A 217 -1.59 7.90 5.70
CA TYR A 217 -0.55 8.64 5.00
C TYR A 217 0.77 8.43 5.74
N TYR A 218 1.54 7.46 5.28
CA TYR A 218 2.75 7.02 5.95
C TYR A 218 3.95 7.89 5.60
N SER A 219 4.75 8.27 6.62
CA SER A 219 6.13 8.66 6.38
C SER A 219 7.04 7.42 6.37
N THR A 220 8.23 7.53 5.78
CA THR A 220 9.23 6.44 5.81
C THR A 220 9.58 6.07 7.25
N LYS A 221 9.69 7.06 8.15
CA LYS A 221 9.99 6.80 9.58
C LYS A 221 8.93 5.91 10.23
N VAL A 222 7.65 6.23 10.02
CA VAL A 222 6.54 5.40 10.55
C VAL A 222 6.60 3.98 10.00
N LEU A 223 6.86 3.82 8.70
CA LEU A 223 6.94 2.49 8.08
C LEU A 223 8.15 1.69 8.60
N VAL A 224 9.31 2.33 8.82
CA VAL A 224 10.50 1.69 9.41
C VAL A 224 10.17 1.13 10.79
N ASP A 225 9.50 1.92 11.64
CA ASP A 225 9.12 1.51 12.99
C ASP A 225 8.10 0.35 12.95
N MET A 226 7.12 0.41 12.03
CA MET A 226 6.15 -0.66 11.83
C MET A 226 6.81 -1.95 11.34
N CYS A 227 7.74 -1.86 10.40
CA CYS A 227 8.50 -3.02 9.92
C CYS A 227 9.27 -3.67 11.08
N LYS A 228 10.00 -2.88 11.87
CA LYS A 228 10.75 -3.35 13.04
C LYS A 228 9.85 -4.05 14.04
N SER A 229 8.70 -3.47 14.38
CA SER A 229 7.73 -4.06 15.31
C SER A 229 7.13 -5.40 14.80
N ASN A 230 7.20 -5.64 13.49
CA ASN A 230 6.74 -6.87 12.85
C ASN A 230 7.88 -7.80 12.40
N LYS A 231 9.10 -7.67 12.96
CA LYS A 231 10.29 -8.49 12.63
C LYS A 231 10.66 -8.44 11.13
N LEU A 232 10.49 -7.26 10.55
CA LEU A 232 10.84 -6.93 9.18
C LEU A 232 11.84 -5.77 9.16
N LYS A 233 12.63 -5.64 8.08
CA LYS A 233 13.51 -4.51 7.83
C LYS A 233 13.33 -3.98 6.41
N ILE A 234 13.41 -2.67 6.22
CA ILE A 234 13.51 -2.05 4.91
C ILE A 234 14.96 -2.15 4.45
N ILE A 235 15.19 -2.81 3.33
CA ILE A 235 16.53 -3.03 2.78
C ILE A 235 16.90 -1.99 1.73
N ASP A 236 15.90 -1.42 1.04
CA ASP A 236 16.13 -0.40 0.02
C ASP A 236 14.85 0.41 -0.24
N ILE A 237 15.00 1.62 -0.81
CA ILE A 237 13.89 2.51 -1.18
C ILE A 237 14.17 3.07 -2.57
N ILE A 238 13.19 2.99 -3.46
CA ILE A 238 13.24 3.62 -4.78
C ILE A 238 12.09 4.63 -4.87
N GLU A 239 12.42 5.85 -5.24
CA GLU A 239 11.42 6.89 -5.54
C GLU A 239 11.07 6.81 -7.04
N ASN A 240 9.80 7.02 -7.37
CA ASN A 240 9.30 7.03 -8.74
C ASN A 240 8.13 8.02 -8.89
N GLU A 241 7.70 8.27 -10.12
CA GLU A 241 6.66 9.27 -10.45
C GLU A 241 5.27 8.66 -10.66
N ILE A 242 5.10 7.37 -10.38
CA ILE A 242 3.80 6.71 -10.55
C ILE A 242 2.78 7.31 -9.57
N ASN A 243 1.56 7.52 -10.09
CA ASN A 243 0.46 8.13 -9.36
C ASN A 243 0.82 9.49 -8.75
N GLY A 244 1.60 10.31 -9.49
CA GLY A 244 2.04 11.64 -9.08
C GLY A 244 3.32 11.68 -8.24
N ALA A 245 3.68 10.65 -7.57
CA ALA A 245 4.95 10.25 -6.96
C ALA A 245 4.72 9.16 -5.91
N SER A 246 5.56 8.14 -5.92
CA SER A 246 5.48 7.03 -4.98
C SER A 246 6.86 6.61 -4.49
N LYS A 247 6.89 5.95 -3.34
CA LYS A 247 8.08 5.24 -2.88
C LYS A 247 7.84 3.74 -2.92
N GLN A 248 8.80 3.02 -3.48
CA GLN A 248 8.85 1.57 -3.52
C GLN A 248 9.82 1.09 -2.46
N PHE A 249 9.31 0.38 -1.47
CA PHE A 249 10.06 -0.16 -0.34
C PHE A 249 10.35 -1.64 -0.57
N TYR A 250 11.61 -2.03 -0.52
CA TYR A 250 12.04 -3.42 -0.50
C TYR A 250 12.22 -3.86 0.93
N ILE A 251 11.46 -4.85 1.35
CA ILE A 251 11.34 -5.28 2.74
C ILE A 251 11.69 -6.76 2.83
N SER A 252 12.39 -7.16 3.87
CA SER A 252 12.70 -8.56 4.14
C SER A 252 12.58 -8.88 5.63
N HIS A 253 12.74 -10.14 6.00
CA HIS A 253 12.86 -10.52 7.41
C HIS A 253 14.01 -9.76 8.08
N GLU A 254 13.83 -9.37 9.34
CA GLU A 254 14.86 -8.68 10.14
C GLU A 254 16.19 -9.45 10.12
N ASN A 255 16.12 -10.78 10.28
CA ASN A 255 17.29 -11.68 10.33
C ASN A 255 17.70 -12.22 8.94
N SER A 256 17.23 -11.65 7.84
CA SER A 256 17.65 -12.07 6.49
C SER A 256 19.06 -11.59 6.18
N ASN A 257 19.73 -12.29 5.26
CA ASN A 257 21.08 -11.94 4.78
C ASN A 257 21.10 -10.72 3.84
N PHE A 258 19.94 -10.14 3.51
CA PHE A 258 19.90 -8.93 2.70
C PHE A 258 20.54 -7.75 3.44
N LYS A 259 21.53 -7.12 2.81
CA LYS A 259 22.16 -5.89 3.31
C LYS A 259 21.22 -4.72 3.12
N ILE A 260 21.20 -3.83 4.09
CA ILE A 260 20.45 -2.56 4.00
C ILE A 260 21.27 -1.56 3.19
N ASN A 261 20.67 -0.96 2.18
CA ASN A 261 21.22 0.24 1.52
C ASN A 261 21.13 1.43 2.49
N LYS A 262 22.08 1.48 3.45
CA LYS A 262 22.09 2.48 4.51
C LYS A 262 22.07 3.91 3.97
N ASN A 263 22.82 4.17 2.88
CA ASN A 263 22.89 5.50 2.28
C ASN A 263 21.52 5.98 1.80
N GLN A 264 20.79 5.15 1.06
CA GLN A 264 19.49 5.52 0.51
C GLN A 264 18.44 5.65 1.62
N VAL A 265 18.36 4.69 2.55
CA VAL A 265 17.40 4.73 3.65
C VAL A 265 17.64 5.95 4.54
N GLN A 266 18.90 6.21 4.91
CA GLN A 266 19.26 7.37 5.74
C GLN A 266 19.05 8.71 5.02
N LYS A 267 19.31 8.77 3.71
CA LYS A 267 19.04 9.97 2.88
C LYS A 267 17.56 10.36 2.97
N VAL A 268 16.67 9.39 2.79
CA VAL A 268 15.23 9.64 2.87
C VAL A 268 14.82 10.07 4.28
N LEU A 269 15.25 9.35 5.31
CA LEU A 269 14.92 9.67 6.71
C LEU A 269 15.44 11.06 7.13
N LYS A 270 16.66 11.43 6.75
CA LYS A 270 17.23 12.77 7.01
C LYS A 270 16.43 13.86 6.32
N ARG A 271 16.02 13.64 5.05
CA ARG A 271 15.16 14.57 4.30
C ARG A 271 13.82 14.77 4.99
N GLU A 272 13.14 13.69 5.37
CA GLU A 272 11.84 13.75 6.07
C GLU A 272 11.96 14.51 7.41
N LYS A 273 13.03 14.25 8.17
CA LYS A 273 13.31 14.94 9.43
C LYS A 273 13.57 16.44 9.20
N LYS A 274 14.45 16.79 8.24
CA LYS A 274 14.74 18.20 7.86
C LYS A 274 13.46 18.92 7.45
N ASN A 275 12.61 18.27 6.67
CA ASN A 275 11.35 18.82 6.19
C ASN A 275 10.24 18.81 7.24
N LYS A 276 10.46 18.26 8.44
CA LYS A 276 9.48 18.19 9.54
C LYS A 276 8.10 17.67 9.07
N ILE A 277 8.07 16.65 8.20
CA ILE A 277 6.84 16.20 7.53
C ILE A 277 5.75 15.69 8.48
N ASN A 278 6.13 15.21 9.66
CA ASN A 278 5.21 14.77 10.73
C ASN A 278 4.91 15.91 11.73
N SER A 279 5.14 17.16 11.37
CA SER A 279 4.79 18.33 12.20
C SER A 279 3.34 18.71 11.98
N LYS A 280 2.55 18.85 13.06
CA LYS A 280 1.16 19.33 13.01
C LYS A 280 1.05 20.66 12.28
N ILE A 281 1.95 21.60 12.57
CA ILE A 281 1.97 22.95 11.97
C ILE A 281 2.15 22.84 10.45
N LYS A 282 3.11 22.03 9.99
CA LYS A 282 3.36 21.85 8.56
C LYS A 282 2.16 21.21 7.85
N LEU A 283 1.54 20.21 8.47
CA LEU A 283 0.35 19.56 7.93
C LEU A 283 -0.82 20.54 7.86
N ILE A 284 -1.09 21.32 8.89
CA ILE A 284 -2.12 22.36 8.87
C ILE A 284 -1.84 23.36 7.75
N LYS A 285 -0.61 23.87 7.63
CA LYS A 285 -0.23 24.80 6.56
C LYS A 285 -0.46 24.21 5.17
N PHE A 286 -0.08 22.95 4.96
CA PHE A 286 -0.31 22.25 3.70
C PHE A 286 -1.80 22.17 3.37
N PHE A 287 -2.62 21.70 4.31
CA PHE A 287 -4.05 21.54 4.09
C PHE A 287 -4.82 22.87 4.00
N SER A 288 -4.34 23.96 4.64
CA SER A 288 -4.97 25.28 4.50
C SER A 288 -4.84 25.87 3.09
N THR A 289 -3.90 25.37 2.27
CA THR A 289 -3.78 25.81 0.86
C THR A 289 -4.86 25.21 -0.05
N ILE A 290 -5.61 24.21 0.40
CA ILE A 290 -6.74 23.65 -0.36
C ILE A 290 -7.95 24.60 -0.36
N ASN A 291 -8.09 25.43 0.67
CA ASN A 291 -9.24 26.34 0.83
C ASN A 291 -9.00 27.74 0.20
N LYS A 292 -7.89 27.91 -0.48
CA LYS A 292 -7.57 29.10 -1.28
C LYS A 292 -7.69 28.81 -2.77
#